data_0d157adf82f60da1f727038858680b9c
#
_entry.id   0d157adf82f60da1f727038858680b9c
#
_cell.length_a   1.000
_cell.length_b   1.000
_cell.length_c   1.000
_cell.angle_alpha   90.00
_cell.angle_beta   90.00
_cell.angle_gamma   90.00
#
_symmetry.space_group_name_H-M   'P 1'
#
loop_
_entity.id
_entity.type
_entity.pdbx_description
1 polymer ?
#
loop_
_entity_poly.entity_id
_entity_poly.type
_entity_poly.pdbx_seq_one_letter_code
_entity_poly.pdbx_strand_id
1 'polypeptide(L)'
;MLYLHQFLKLSTSLFIALILVAPTAQAAKHVNVLLYHHVSADTPRSTSISPDEFAGHMAYLQEQGYQVIALGQALSLLQAGEEVPDKSVAITFDDAWRNIYTNGLPILEQYNYPFTVFVNTDPIDQNHRMAMTWDMLRDMKQRGGTLANHTTDHDYLVRKADYGSQWLADTLANIDKAQQRLEAETGATPKWLAYPYGEYNNTLKQALKERGYIAFGQHSGGIAHFSDWQALPRFPAAGMYSNLKTLKLKLASQPMPIDYNALPDPVIRLDQDHTNPPVLNVNMLTKEKKGVRDQLSCFILGSPQKPVWQDQQNWHISAEAPLPSERSRYNCTAPIWGQKNYYWMSHQWLVYEH
;
A
#
# COMPACT_ATOMS: atom_id res chain seq x y z
N MET A 1 -48.01 79.09 -17.66
CA MET A 1 -48.04 77.97 -16.72
C MET A 1 -47.54 76.74 -17.49
N LEU A 2 -46.23 76.45 -17.36
CA LEU A 2 -45.59 75.28 -17.96
C LEU A 2 -45.40 74.22 -16.87
N TYR A 3 -45.92 73.01 -17.12
CA TYR A 3 -45.66 71.85 -16.30
C TYR A 3 -44.51 71.04 -16.89
N LEU A 4 -43.38 70.93 -16.16
CA LEU A 4 -42.22 70.16 -16.46
C LEU A 4 -42.41 68.75 -15.89
N HIS A 5 -42.54 67.71 -16.76
CA HIS A 5 -42.55 66.32 -16.31
C HIS A 5 -41.15 65.77 -16.34
N GLN A 6 -40.55 65.46 -15.16
CA GLN A 6 -39.30 64.72 -15.06
C GLN A 6 -39.61 63.24 -15.14
N PHE A 7 -39.07 62.55 -16.16
CA PHE A 7 -39.03 61.11 -16.27
C PHE A 7 -37.81 60.54 -15.48
N LEU A 8 -38.09 59.82 -14.38
CA LEU A 8 -37.14 59.13 -13.60
C LEU A 8 -36.87 57.79 -14.30
N LYS A 9 -35.68 57.55 -14.91
CA LYS A 9 -35.23 56.27 -15.45
C LYS A 9 -34.71 55.42 -14.31
N LEU A 10 -35.44 54.39 -13.90
CA LEU A 10 -34.95 53.35 -13.02
C LEU A 10 -34.12 52.37 -13.84
N SER A 11 -32.80 52.36 -13.68
CA SER A 11 -31.92 51.30 -14.21
C SER A 11 -31.86 50.13 -13.23
N THR A 12 -32.51 49.03 -13.59
CA THR A 12 -32.44 47.77 -12.87
C THR A 12 -31.17 47.03 -13.29
N SER A 13 -30.12 47.09 -12.43
CA SER A 13 -28.91 46.28 -12.62
C SER A 13 -29.18 44.85 -12.19
N LEU A 14 -29.24 43.94 -13.17
CA LEU A 14 -29.38 42.49 -12.94
C LEU A 14 -28.01 41.92 -12.51
N PHE A 15 -27.83 41.67 -11.23
CA PHE A 15 -26.68 40.94 -10.72
C PHE A 15 -26.86 39.44 -10.99
N ILE A 16 -26.20 38.91 -12.00
CA ILE A 16 -26.08 37.48 -12.22
C ILE A 16 -25.05 36.95 -11.22
N ALA A 17 -25.50 36.34 -10.12
CA ALA A 17 -24.65 35.59 -9.23
C ALA A 17 -24.17 34.30 -9.92
N LEU A 18 -22.92 34.26 -10.33
CA LEU A 18 -22.27 33.07 -10.85
C LEU A 18 -22.08 32.10 -9.67
N ILE A 19 -22.98 31.15 -9.50
CA ILE A 19 -22.83 30.04 -8.55
C ILE A 19 -21.70 29.16 -9.07
N LEU A 20 -20.48 29.31 -8.53
CA LEU A 20 -19.39 28.36 -8.71
C LEU A 20 -19.82 27.05 -8.00
N VAL A 21 -20.37 26.12 -8.77
CA VAL A 21 -20.56 24.75 -8.33
C VAL A 21 -19.17 24.14 -8.24
N ALA A 22 -18.56 24.17 -7.05
CA ALA A 22 -17.36 23.37 -6.79
C ALA A 22 -17.74 21.90 -7.05
N PRO A 23 -16.95 21.15 -7.83
CA PRO A 23 -17.20 19.72 -7.98
C PRO A 23 -17.14 19.11 -6.57
N THR A 24 -18.23 18.48 -6.16
CA THR A 24 -18.25 17.69 -4.93
C THR A 24 -17.25 16.57 -5.14
N ALA A 25 -16.12 16.60 -4.43
CA ALA A 25 -15.20 15.50 -4.42
C ALA A 25 -15.98 14.26 -3.96
N GLN A 26 -16.11 13.28 -4.82
CA GLN A 26 -16.72 12.01 -4.48
C GLN A 26 -15.79 11.33 -3.46
N ALA A 27 -16.36 10.78 -2.40
CA ALA A 27 -15.61 10.19 -1.29
C ALA A 27 -15.45 8.67 -1.49
N ALA A 28 -14.33 8.12 -1.04
CA ALA A 28 -14.04 6.70 -1.06
C ALA A 28 -13.69 6.19 0.33
N LYS A 29 -13.83 4.88 0.55
CA LYS A 29 -13.57 4.22 1.84
C LYS A 29 -12.26 3.43 1.83
N HIS A 30 -11.39 3.69 0.85
CA HIS A 30 -10.13 2.98 0.68
C HIS A 30 -9.10 3.83 -0.06
N VAL A 31 -7.84 3.48 0.12
CA VAL A 31 -6.71 3.99 -0.65
C VAL A 31 -5.92 2.83 -1.24
N ASN A 32 -5.44 3.00 -2.47
CA ASN A 32 -4.49 2.08 -3.09
C ASN A 32 -3.07 2.62 -2.92
N VAL A 33 -2.17 1.81 -2.38
CA VAL A 33 -0.78 2.19 -2.13
C VAL A 33 0.12 1.50 -3.14
N LEU A 34 0.87 2.28 -3.92
CA LEU A 34 1.82 1.78 -4.90
C LEU A 34 3.20 1.61 -4.26
N LEU A 35 3.83 0.47 -4.55
CA LEU A 35 5.16 0.10 -4.08
C LEU A 35 6.16 0.10 -5.23
N TYR A 36 7.21 0.89 -5.08
CA TYR A 36 8.39 0.95 -5.95
C TYR A 36 9.66 0.70 -5.13
N HIS A 37 10.78 0.41 -5.81
CA HIS A 37 12.11 0.33 -5.21
C HIS A 37 13.09 1.19 -6.03
N HIS A 38 13.42 0.80 -7.26
CA HIS A 38 14.31 1.55 -8.13
C HIS A 38 13.54 2.30 -9.23
N VAL A 39 13.94 3.54 -9.49
CA VAL A 39 13.57 4.28 -10.71
C VAL A 39 14.79 4.34 -11.61
N SER A 40 15.04 3.26 -12.35
CA SER A 40 16.26 3.06 -13.15
C SER A 40 16.04 1.99 -14.22
N ALA A 41 16.70 2.17 -15.37
CA ALA A 41 16.82 1.14 -16.40
C ALA A 41 18.04 0.20 -16.18
N ASP A 42 18.98 0.61 -15.32
CA ASP A 42 20.29 -0.03 -15.14
C ASP A 42 20.37 -0.95 -13.92
N THR A 43 19.26 -1.14 -13.20
CA THR A 43 19.16 -2.00 -12.02
C THR A 43 18.31 -3.24 -12.30
N PRO A 44 18.35 -4.31 -11.45
CA PRO A 44 17.63 -5.56 -11.72
C PRO A 44 16.14 -5.31 -12.01
N ARG A 45 15.68 -5.79 -13.16
CA ARG A 45 14.31 -5.54 -13.64
C ARG A 45 13.22 -5.97 -12.66
N SER A 46 13.46 -6.99 -11.85
CA SER A 46 12.51 -7.51 -10.87
C SER A 46 12.02 -6.47 -9.85
N THR A 47 12.87 -5.48 -9.52
CA THR A 47 12.58 -4.42 -8.53
C THR A 47 12.57 -3.02 -9.14
N SER A 48 12.80 -2.90 -10.47
CA SER A 48 12.99 -1.61 -11.13
C SER A 48 11.83 -1.23 -12.04
N ILE A 49 11.59 0.06 -12.12
CA ILE A 49 10.81 0.71 -13.16
C ILE A 49 11.73 1.72 -13.87
N SER A 50 11.68 1.80 -15.20
CA SER A 50 12.46 2.83 -15.90
C SER A 50 11.89 4.22 -15.62
N PRO A 51 12.69 5.30 -15.74
CA PRO A 51 12.20 6.67 -15.59
C PRO A 51 11.01 6.97 -16.52
N ASP A 52 11.04 6.49 -17.76
CA ASP A 52 9.96 6.70 -18.73
C ASP A 52 8.67 5.97 -18.33
N GLU A 53 8.77 4.72 -17.88
CA GLU A 53 7.62 3.98 -17.37
C GLU A 53 7.05 4.64 -16.11
N PHE A 54 7.91 5.13 -15.21
CA PHE A 54 7.48 5.82 -14.00
C PHE A 54 6.77 7.14 -14.33
N ALA A 55 7.34 7.94 -15.26
CA ALA A 55 6.67 9.14 -15.77
C ALA A 55 5.31 8.80 -16.41
N GLY A 56 5.23 7.71 -17.16
CA GLY A 56 3.97 7.21 -17.73
C GLY A 56 2.94 6.83 -16.65
N HIS A 57 3.37 6.28 -15.51
CA HIS A 57 2.48 6.03 -14.37
C HIS A 57 1.95 7.33 -13.77
N MET A 58 2.81 8.34 -13.54
CA MET A 58 2.39 9.64 -12.98
C MET A 58 1.45 10.39 -13.92
N ALA A 59 1.75 10.39 -15.21
CA ALA A 59 0.89 10.98 -16.24
C ALA A 59 -0.49 10.29 -16.24
N TYR A 60 -0.53 8.96 -16.21
CA TYR A 60 -1.78 8.22 -16.15
C TYR A 60 -2.62 8.54 -14.91
N LEU A 61 -2.00 8.66 -13.73
CA LEU A 61 -2.72 9.06 -12.51
C LEU A 61 -3.38 10.43 -12.69
N GLN A 62 -2.65 11.41 -13.24
CA GLN A 62 -3.18 12.75 -13.50
C GLN A 62 -4.32 12.74 -14.53
N GLU A 63 -4.10 12.12 -15.69
CA GLU A 63 -5.06 12.04 -16.80
C GLU A 63 -6.39 11.37 -16.39
N GLN A 64 -6.31 10.36 -15.52
CA GLN A 64 -7.51 9.65 -15.06
C GLN A 64 -8.14 10.27 -13.80
N GLY A 65 -7.60 11.39 -13.31
CA GLY A 65 -8.14 12.11 -12.15
C GLY A 65 -7.95 11.38 -10.81
N TYR A 66 -6.90 10.56 -10.70
CA TYR A 66 -6.50 10.00 -9.40
C TYR A 66 -5.97 11.08 -8.48
N GLN A 67 -6.38 11.02 -7.22
CA GLN A 67 -5.91 11.91 -6.18
C GLN A 67 -4.71 11.28 -5.49
N VAL A 68 -3.49 11.72 -5.84
CA VAL A 68 -2.29 11.28 -5.13
C VAL A 68 -2.18 12.08 -3.84
N ILE A 69 -2.37 11.40 -2.71
CA ILE A 69 -2.39 12.00 -1.38
C ILE A 69 -1.25 11.45 -0.51
N ALA A 70 -0.85 12.25 0.49
CA ALA A 70 0.14 11.78 1.45
C ALA A 70 -0.38 10.53 2.18
N LEU A 71 0.48 9.51 2.31
CA LEU A 71 0.13 8.25 2.98
C LEU A 71 -0.43 8.50 4.39
N GLY A 72 0.19 9.42 5.16
CA GLY A 72 -0.26 9.76 6.50
C GLY A 72 -1.67 10.36 6.55
N GLN A 73 -2.01 11.18 5.58
CA GLN A 73 -3.37 11.72 5.46
C GLN A 73 -4.39 10.58 5.23
N ALA A 74 -4.10 9.68 4.29
CA ALA A 74 -4.97 8.54 4.02
C ALA A 74 -5.15 7.65 5.25
N LEU A 75 -4.05 7.30 5.93
CA LEU A 75 -4.09 6.44 7.12
C LEU A 75 -4.87 7.08 8.26
N SER A 76 -4.66 8.38 8.52
CA SER A 76 -5.37 9.08 9.59
C SER A 76 -6.88 9.12 9.37
N LEU A 77 -7.33 9.43 8.15
CA LEU A 77 -8.75 9.44 7.79
C LEU A 77 -9.36 8.04 7.94
N LEU A 78 -8.72 7.01 7.38
CA LEU A 78 -9.24 5.64 7.45
C LEU A 78 -9.25 5.08 8.89
N GLN A 79 -8.25 5.42 9.73
CA GLN A 79 -8.26 5.02 11.14
C GLN A 79 -9.39 5.70 11.94
N ALA A 80 -9.72 6.94 11.59
CA ALA A 80 -10.86 7.65 12.16
C ALA A 80 -12.23 7.15 11.64
N GLY A 81 -12.24 6.23 10.67
CA GLY A 81 -13.47 5.77 9.99
C GLY A 81 -14.01 6.78 9.00
N GLU A 82 -13.20 7.78 8.64
CA GLU A 82 -13.55 8.84 7.70
C GLU A 82 -13.26 8.41 6.25
N GLU A 83 -13.85 9.14 5.31
CA GLU A 83 -13.67 8.90 3.89
C GLU A 83 -12.44 9.65 3.36
N VAL A 84 -11.74 9.04 2.42
CA VAL A 84 -10.68 9.67 1.61
C VAL A 84 -11.27 10.20 0.31
N PRO A 85 -10.61 11.13 -0.40
CA PRO A 85 -11.02 11.53 -1.75
C PRO A 85 -11.19 10.32 -2.67
N ASP A 86 -12.14 10.39 -3.61
CA ASP A 86 -12.30 9.31 -4.61
C ASP A 86 -11.01 9.10 -5.40
N LYS A 87 -10.78 7.84 -5.82
CA LYS A 87 -9.56 7.46 -6.54
C LYS A 87 -8.27 7.84 -5.79
N SER A 88 -8.28 7.80 -4.45
CA SER A 88 -7.07 8.06 -3.66
C SER A 88 -5.98 7.02 -3.90
N VAL A 89 -4.76 7.52 -4.13
CA VAL A 89 -3.54 6.72 -4.31
C VAL A 89 -2.44 7.30 -3.43
N ALA A 90 -1.63 6.45 -2.80
CA ALA A 90 -0.39 6.85 -2.17
C ALA A 90 0.81 6.18 -2.86
N ILE A 91 1.93 6.89 -2.95
CA ILE A 91 3.16 6.44 -3.61
C ILE A 91 4.19 6.12 -2.53
N THR A 92 4.77 4.92 -2.57
CA THR A 92 5.80 4.49 -1.63
C THR A 92 7.00 3.88 -2.35
N PHE A 93 8.19 4.09 -1.76
CA PHE A 93 9.45 3.49 -2.18
C PHE A 93 10.09 2.77 -0.99
N ASP A 94 10.70 1.64 -1.24
CA ASP A 94 11.51 0.92 -0.25
C ASP A 94 13.01 1.11 -0.53
N ASP A 95 13.86 0.82 0.45
CA ASP A 95 15.33 0.74 0.41
C ASP A 95 16.10 2.06 0.29
N ALA A 96 15.47 3.19 0.10
CA ALA A 96 16.14 4.50 -0.06
C ALA A 96 17.27 4.51 -1.12
N TRP A 97 17.04 3.90 -2.28
CA TRP A 97 18.00 3.88 -3.39
C TRP A 97 18.23 5.27 -3.98
N ARG A 98 19.48 5.59 -4.31
CA ARG A 98 19.88 6.89 -4.86
C ARG A 98 19.10 7.29 -6.12
N ASN A 99 18.75 6.31 -6.97
CA ASN A 99 17.99 6.59 -8.20
C ASN A 99 16.54 7.02 -7.96
N ILE A 100 15.98 6.82 -6.77
CA ILE A 100 14.70 7.45 -6.40
C ILE A 100 14.89 8.97 -6.31
N TYR A 101 15.99 9.42 -5.69
CA TYR A 101 16.32 10.85 -5.58
C TYR A 101 16.68 11.46 -6.95
N THR A 102 17.56 10.80 -7.72
CA THR A 102 18.07 11.38 -8.98
C THR A 102 17.08 11.35 -10.13
N ASN A 103 16.24 10.32 -10.21
CA ASN A 103 15.34 10.07 -11.34
C ASN A 103 13.86 10.18 -10.95
N GLY A 104 13.47 9.64 -9.78
CA GLY A 104 12.09 9.59 -9.34
C GLY A 104 11.57 10.93 -8.83
N LEU A 105 12.33 11.59 -7.96
CA LEU A 105 11.92 12.85 -7.33
C LEU A 105 11.61 13.96 -8.34
N PRO A 106 12.42 14.22 -9.38
CA PRO A 106 12.09 15.24 -10.38
C PRO A 106 10.78 14.97 -11.12
N ILE A 107 10.43 13.69 -11.34
CA ILE A 107 9.17 13.30 -11.96
C ILE A 107 8.00 13.57 -11.01
N LEU A 108 8.11 13.21 -9.73
CA LEU A 108 7.06 13.45 -8.72
C LEU A 108 6.76 14.94 -8.55
N GLU A 109 7.79 15.78 -8.59
CA GLU A 109 7.66 17.25 -8.47
C GLU A 109 6.90 17.89 -9.62
N GLN A 110 7.04 17.36 -10.85
CA GLN A 110 6.26 17.86 -12.00
C GLN A 110 4.75 17.79 -11.77
N TYR A 111 4.30 16.83 -10.93
CA TYR A 111 2.90 16.61 -10.59
C TYR A 111 2.54 17.10 -9.18
N ASN A 112 3.49 17.62 -8.41
CA ASN A 112 3.34 17.94 -6.99
C ASN A 112 2.82 16.74 -6.17
N TYR A 113 3.27 15.52 -6.47
CA TYR A 113 2.82 14.31 -5.81
C TYR A 113 3.61 14.05 -4.53
N PRO A 114 2.91 13.93 -3.37
CA PRO A 114 3.54 13.47 -2.14
C PRO A 114 3.92 11.99 -2.24
N PHE A 115 4.94 11.60 -1.49
CA PHE A 115 5.46 10.24 -1.49
C PHE A 115 6.03 9.86 -0.13
N THR A 116 6.22 8.56 0.09
CA THR A 116 6.88 8.02 1.29
C THR A 116 8.08 7.17 0.89
N VAL A 117 9.20 7.31 1.59
CA VAL A 117 10.37 6.43 1.45
C VAL A 117 10.58 5.67 2.75
N PHE A 118 10.56 4.35 2.68
CA PHE A 118 10.94 3.46 3.76
C PHE A 118 12.45 3.23 3.71
N VAL A 119 13.14 3.60 4.78
CA VAL A 119 14.59 3.79 4.83
C VAL A 119 15.23 2.70 5.66
N ASN A 120 16.16 1.95 5.08
CA ASN A 120 17.10 1.10 5.80
C ASN A 120 18.38 1.91 6.06
N THR A 121 18.81 1.98 7.33
CA THR A 121 19.79 2.98 7.76
C THR A 121 21.25 2.59 7.56
N ASP A 122 21.60 1.31 7.71
CA ASP A 122 22.98 0.84 7.64
C ASP A 122 23.67 1.10 6.29
N PRO A 123 23.02 0.87 5.10
CA PRO A 123 23.66 1.22 3.83
C PRO A 123 23.99 2.71 3.69
N ILE A 124 23.21 3.59 4.33
CA ILE A 124 23.45 5.04 4.31
C ILE A 124 24.65 5.38 5.22
N ASP A 125 24.67 4.85 6.44
CA ASP A 125 25.76 5.05 7.40
C ASP A 125 27.09 4.49 6.89
N GLN A 126 27.04 3.39 6.14
CA GLN A 126 28.20 2.79 5.48
C GLN A 126 28.61 3.48 4.16
N ASN A 127 27.93 4.56 3.78
CA ASN A 127 28.15 5.28 2.52
C ASN A 127 28.07 4.39 1.28
N HIS A 128 27.13 3.44 1.26
CA HIS A 128 26.95 2.55 0.12
C HIS A 128 26.59 3.36 -1.12
N ARG A 129 27.36 3.22 -2.19
CA ARG A 129 27.28 4.08 -3.40
C ARG A 129 25.91 4.15 -4.05
N MET A 130 25.09 3.10 -3.91
CA MET A 130 23.74 3.01 -4.49
C MET A 130 22.66 3.56 -3.56
N ALA A 131 22.95 3.73 -2.26
CA ALA A 131 22.03 4.32 -1.30
C ALA A 131 22.01 5.86 -1.41
N MET A 132 20.94 6.47 -0.97
CA MET A 132 20.91 7.92 -0.73
C MET A 132 21.90 8.30 0.38
N THR A 133 22.21 9.58 0.48
CA THR A 133 22.86 10.15 1.66
C THR A 133 21.81 10.72 2.61
N TRP A 134 22.20 10.97 3.86
CA TRP A 134 21.33 11.66 4.82
C TRP A 134 20.91 13.05 4.33
N ASP A 135 21.82 13.78 3.61
CA ASP A 135 21.47 15.07 2.99
C ASP A 135 20.37 14.93 1.93
N MET A 136 20.44 13.90 1.08
CA MET A 136 19.40 13.63 0.10
C MET A 136 18.04 13.33 0.78
N LEU A 137 18.04 12.56 1.86
CA LEU A 137 16.82 12.26 2.60
C LEU A 137 16.24 13.52 3.28
N ARG A 138 17.08 14.37 3.86
CA ARG A 138 16.64 15.67 4.42
C ARG A 138 16.02 16.56 3.35
N ASP A 139 16.66 16.64 2.17
CA ASP A 139 16.13 17.39 1.03
C ASP A 139 14.80 16.84 0.53
N MET A 140 14.68 15.51 0.36
CA MET A 140 13.40 14.86 -0.02
C MET A 140 12.27 15.17 0.97
N LYS A 141 12.57 15.19 2.28
CA LYS A 141 11.59 15.56 3.30
C LYS A 141 11.10 17.00 3.15
N GLN A 142 11.98 17.93 2.83
CA GLN A 142 11.61 19.33 2.55
C GLN A 142 10.78 19.47 1.26
N ARG A 143 10.94 18.54 0.32
CA ARG A 143 10.27 18.51 -0.99
C ARG A 143 9.03 17.61 -1.02
N GLY A 144 8.35 17.41 0.13
CA GLY A 144 7.07 16.71 0.22
C GLY A 144 7.15 15.20 0.50
N GLY A 145 8.35 14.67 0.71
CA GLY A 145 8.56 13.28 1.09
C GLY A 145 8.30 13.02 2.58
N THR A 146 7.70 11.88 2.90
CA THR A 146 7.67 11.32 4.25
C THR A 146 8.72 10.22 4.33
N LEU A 147 9.51 10.20 5.41
CA LEU A 147 10.48 9.15 5.66
C LEU A 147 9.95 8.23 6.76
N ALA A 148 10.12 6.92 6.59
CA ALA A 148 9.65 5.91 7.51
C ALA A 148 10.66 4.73 7.59
N ASN A 149 10.43 3.83 8.52
CA ASN A 149 11.39 2.79 8.90
C ASN A 149 11.35 1.59 7.95
N HIS A 150 12.55 1.10 7.56
CA HIS A 150 12.73 -0.17 6.82
C HIS A 150 13.82 -1.03 7.46
N THR A 151 13.96 -0.99 8.79
CA THR A 151 15.01 -1.63 9.59
C THR A 151 16.40 -1.00 9.41
N THR A 152 17.44 -1.53 10.07
CA THR A 152 18.80 -1.04 9.85
C THR A 152 19.42 -1.64 8.59
N ASP A 153 19.38 -2.94 8.45
CA ASP A 153 20.17 -3.79 7.55
C ASP A 153 19.38 -4.51 6.45
N HIS A 154 18.04 -4.35 6.46
CA HIS A 154 17.15 -5.05 5.53
C HIS A 154 17.26 -6.59 5.61
N ASP A 155 17.54 -7.15 6.81
CA ASP A 155 17.59 -8.60 6.98
C ASP A 155 16.17 -9.23 7.04
N TYR A 156 16.08 -10.53 6.80
CA TYR A 156 14.86 -11.30 6.97
C TYR A 156 14.41 -11.34 8.43
N LEU A 157 13.25 -10.77 8.73
CA LEU A 157 12.80 -10.64 10.12
C LEU A 157 12.22 -11.94 10.70
N VAL A 158 11.74 -12.85 9.88
CA VAL A 158 10.97 -14.03 10.32
C VAL A 158 11.51 -15.37 9.82
N ARG A 159 12.70 -15.40 9.21
CA ARG A 159 13.33 -16.65 8.74
C ARG A 159 14.25 -17.31 9.75
N LYS A 160 14.41 -16.72 10.93
CA LYS A 160 15.26 -17.29 12.01
C LYS A 160 14.52 -18.43 12.70
N ALA A 161 15.24 -19.52 12.89
CA ALA A 161 14.63 -20.83 13.15
C ALA A 161 13.85 -20.96 14.45
N ASP A 162 14.25 -20.31 15.51
CA ASP A 162 13.75 -20.63 16.85
C ASP A 162 12.55 -19.78 17.32
N TYR A 163 12.31 -18.62 16.70
CA TYR A 163 11.28 -17.64 17.13
C TYR A 163 11.17 -17.48 18.66
N GLY A 164 12.27 -17.75 19.37
CA GLY A 164 12.33 -17.58 20.80
C GLY A 164 12.23 -16.11 21.23
N SER A 165 12.19 -15.90 22.54
CA SER A 165 12.13 -14.54 23.09
C SER A 165 13.32 -13.66 22.68
N GLN A 166 14.49 -14.25 22.47
CA GLN A 166 15.67 -13.52 21.99
C GLN A 166 15.51 -13.05 20.56
N TRP A 167 14.99 -13.89 19.65
CA TRP A 167 14.69 -13.48 18.26
C TRP A 167 13.81 -12.23 18.21
N LEU A 168 12.70 -12.23 18.98
CA LEU A 168 11.80 -11.09 19.00
C LEU A 168 12.46 -9.84 19.57
N ALA A 169 13.23 -9.99 20.66
CA ALA A 169 13.96 -8.88 21.26
C ALA A 169 14.97 -8.27 20.29
N ASP A 170 15.77 -9.09 19.61
CA ASP A 170 16.76 -8.64 18.62
C ASP A 170 16.09 -7.95 17.42
N THR A 171 14.99 -8.53 16.92
CA THR A 171 14.22 -7.95 15.81
C THR A 171 13.65 -6.57 16.17
N LEU A 172 13.07 -6.45 17.37
CA LEU A 172 12.53 -5.17 17.84
C LEU A 172 13.62 -4.16 18.13
N ALA A 173 14.77 -4.58 18.66
CA ALA A 173 15.94 -3.71 18.86
C ALA A 173 16.49 -3.16 17.55
N ASN A 174 16.52 -3.97 16.47
CA ASN A 174 16.90 -3.53 15.13
C ASN A 174 15.93 -2.45 14.61
N ILE A 175 14.61 -2.68 14.73
CA ILE A 175 13.57 -1.72 14.30
C ILE A 175 13.68 -0.42 15.10
N ASP A 176 13.82 -0.49 16.43
CA ASP A 176 13.94 0.68 17.30
C ASP A 176 15.23 1.47 17.01
N LYS A 177 16.36 0.77 16.76
CA LYS A 177 17.62 1.40 16.34
C LYS A 177 17.48 2.17 15.03
N ALA A 178 16.83 1.58 14.04
CA ALA A 178 16.58 2.24 12.76
C ALA A 178 15.68 3.47 12.94
N GLN A 179 14.61 3.38 13.73
CA GLN A 179 13.73 4.50 14.04
C GLN A 179 14.49 5.66 14.70
N GLN A 180 15.27 5.37 15.74
CA GLN A 180 16.07 6.37 16.43
C GLN A 180 17.12 7.01 15.52
N ARG A 181 17.77 6.20 14.66
CA ARG A 181 18.77 6.70 13.71
C ARG A 181 18.15 7.63 12.66
N LEU A 182 16.99 7.23 12.14
CA LEU A 182 16.23 8.03 11.16
C LEU A 182 15.79 9.37 11.78
N GLU A 183 15.27 9.35 13.00
CA GLU A 183 14.85 10.55 13.72
C GLU A 183 16.02 11.47 14.08
N ALA A 184 17.16 10.93 14.45
CA ALA A 184 18.36 11.69 14.75
C ALA A 184 18.87 12.49 13.54
N GLU A 185 18.77 11.91 12.33
CA GLU A 185 19.24 12.55 11.09
C GLU A 185 18.23 13.44 10.42
N THR A 186 16.95 13.15 10.55
CA THR A 186 15.92 13.82 9.74
C THR A 186 14.83 14.50 10.56
N GLY A 187 14.90 14.43 11.90
CA GLY A 187 13.85 14.88 12.81
C GLY A 187 12.68 13.89 12.84
N ALA A 188 11.62 14.25 13.56
CA ALA A 188 10.47 13.36 13.82
C ALA A 188 9.93 12.67 12.56
N THR A 189 9.71 11.36 12.68
CA THR A 189 9.16 10.48 11.66
C THR A 189 8.02 9.62 12.22
N PRO A 190 7.06 9.20 11.40
CA PRO A 190 5.99 8.33 11.89
C PRO A 190 6.53 6.95 12.25
N LYS A 191 5.91 6.28 13.21
CA LYS A 191 6.15 4.88 13.51
C LYS A 191 5.51 3.96 12.47
N TRP A 192 6.03 4.02 11.26
CA TRP A 192 5.63 3.14 10.15
C TRP A 192 6.80 2.25 9.76
N LEU A 193 6.53 0.96 9.61
CA LEU A 193 7.50 -0.03 9.20
C LEU A 193 7.06 -0.68 7.88
N ALA A 194 7.89 -0.63 6.84
CA ALA A 194 7.78 -1.61 5.78
C ALA A 194 8.61 -2.84 6.16
N TYR A 195 7.99 -4.01 6.14
CA TYR A 195 8.73 -5.25 6.40
C TYR A 195 9.70 -5.53 5.25
N PRO A 196 11.00 -5.76 5.52
CA PRO A 196 11.91 -6.29 4.51
C PRO A 196 11.31 -7.52 3.81
N TYR A 197 11.38 -7.53 2.48
CA TYR A 197 10.75 -8.56 1.63
C TYR A 197 9.22 -8.70 1.80
N GLY A 198 8.59 -7.88 2.64
CA GLY A 198 7.19 -7.97 3.03
C GLY A 198 6.88 -9.11 4.01
N GLU A 199 7.88 -9.70 4.66
CA GLU A 199 7.74 -10.90 5.49
C GLU A 199 7.46 -10.56 6.95
N TYR A 200 6.42 -11.16 7.52
CA TYR A 200 5.99 -11.00 8.91
C TYR A 200 5.34 -12.28 9.43
N ASN A 201 5.19 -12.38 10.74
CA ASN A 201 4.36 -13.37 11.43
C ASN A 201 3.44 -12.68 12.46
N ASN A 202 2.51 -13.41 13.03
CA ASN A 202 1.56 -12.85 13.98
C ASN A 202 2.23 -12.38 15.29
N THR A 203 3.30 -13.02 15.73
CA THR A 203 4.07 -12.60 16.93
C THR A 203 4.69 -11.23 16.73
N LEU A 204 5.35 -10.99 15.58
CA LEU A 204 5.95 -9.68 15.27
C LEU A 204 4.86 -8.61 15.09
N LYS A 205 3.76 -8.93 14.39
CA LYS A 205 2.61 -8.02 14.26
C LYS A 205 2.10 -7.55 15.61
N GLN A 206 1.88 -8.48 16.55
CA GLN A 206 1.38 -8.15 17.89
C GLN A 206 2.37 -7.23 18.65
N ALA A 207 3.66 -7.55 18.61
CA ALA A 207 4.68 -6.73 19.25
C ALA A 207 4.79 -5.31 18.66
N LEU A 208 4.62 -5.16 17.34
CA LEU A 208 4.57 -3.86 16.67
C LEU A 208 3.31 -3.06 17.01
N LYS A 209 2.17 -3.73 17.13
CA LYS A 209 0.92 -3.11 17.58
C LYS A 209 1.07 -2.52 18.98
N GLU A 210 1.67 -3.26 19.91
CA GLU A 210 1.92 -2.80 21.28
C GLU A 210 2.88 -1.59 21.35
N ARG A 211 3.76 -1.44 20.36
CA ARG A 211 4.65 -0.29 20.21
C ARG A 211 4.06 0.87 19.41
N GLY A 212 2.81 0.74 18.95
CA GLY A 212 2.12 1.77 18.15
C GLY A 212 2.62 1.91 16.72
N TYR A 213 3.21 0.87 16.14
CA TYR A 213 3.59 0.87 14.73
C TYR A 213 2.40 0.54 13.83
N ILE A 214 2.35 1.20 12.68
CA ILE A 214 1.63 0.74 11.50
C ILE A 214 2.65 0.03 10.61
N ALA A 215 2.30 -1.15 10.06
CA ALA A 215 3.26 -1.90 9.28
C ALA A 215 2.71 -2.37 7.91
N PHE A 216 3.60 -2.43 6.92
CA PHE A 216 3.28 -2.65 5.52
C PHE A 216 3.98 -3.88 4.97
N GLY A 217 3.19 -4.77 4.37
CA GLY A 217 3.70 -5.88 3.59
C GLY A 217 3.97 -5.52 2.12
N GLN A 218 4.24 -6.56 1.31
CA GLN A 218 4.36 -6.48 -0.15
C GLN A 218 3.28 -7.32 -0.86
N HIS A 219 2.25 -7.76 -0.15
CA HIS A 219 1.08 -8.42 -0.72
C HIS A 219 0.11 -7.37 -1.29
N SER A 220 -0.59 -7.73 -2.36
CA SER A 220 -1.44 -6.80 -3.11
C SER A 220 -2.81 -6.61 -2.45
N GLY A 221 -3.33 -5.39 -2.46
CA GLY A 221 -4.65 -5.02 -1.95
C GLY A 221 -4.77 -3.52 -1.70
N GLY A 222 -5.99 -3.03 -1.55
CA GLY A 222 -6.26 -1.69 -1.05
C GLY A 222 -6.34 -1.66 0.48
N ILE A 223 -6.22 -0.48 1.06
CA ILE A 223 -6.31 -0.24 2.51
C ILE A 223 -7.66 0.40 2.83
N ALA A 224 -8.37 -0.12 3.81
CA ALA A 224 -9.61 0.43 4.36
C ALA A 224 -9.56 0.45 5.90
N HIS A 225 -10.57 1.04 6.55
CA HIS A 225 -10.65 1.08 8.01
C HIS A 225 -10.63 -0.30 8.70
N PHE A 226 -11.09 -1.35 8.00
CA PHE A 226 -11.12 -2.74 8.47
C PHE A 226 -9.86 -3.55 8.14
N SER A 227 -8.82 -2.94 7.56
CA SER A 227 -7.54 -3.60 7.28
C SER A 227 -6.79 -3.96 8.56
N ASP A 228 -5.89 -4.94 8.49
CA ASP A 228 -4.91 -5.20 9.55
C ASP A 228 -3.80 -4.15 9.51
N TRP A 229 -3.79 -3.26 10.50
CA TRP A 229 -2.87 -2.12 10.57
C TRP A 229 -1.39 -2.52 10.77
N GLN A 230 -1.13 -3.76 11.10
CA GLN A 230 0.20 -4.32 11.18
C GLN A 230 0.56 -5.20 9.97
N ALA A 231 -0.30 -5.26 8.95
CA ALA A 231 -0.06 -5.98 7.70
C ALA A 231 -0.76 -5.30 6.51
N LEU A 232 -0.59 -3.98 6.38
CA LEU A 232 -1.20 -3.21 5.30
C LEU A 232 -0.65 -3.62 3.93
N PRO A 233 -1.52 -3.89 2.94
CA PRO A 233 -1.10 -4.27 1.61
C PRO A 233 -0.58 -3.09 0.81
N ARG A 234 0.29 -3.38 -0.17
CA ARG A 234 0.74 -2.42 -1.18
C ARG A 234 0.80 -3.11 -2.54
N PHE A 235 0.48 -2.40 -3.59
CA PHE A 235 0.55 -2.93 -4.96
C PHE A 235 1.95 -2.74 -5.55
N PRO A 236 2.73 -3.82 -5.79
CA PRO A 236 3.98 -3.71 -6.54
C PRO A 236 3.73 -3.09 -7.92
N ALA A 237 4.48 -2.06 -8.28
CA ALA A 237 4.28 -1.30 -9.52
C ALA A 237 5.57 -1.22 -10.38
N ALA A 238 6.51 -2.12 -10.13
CA ALA A 238 7.78 -2.26 -10.85
C ALA A 238 7.93 -3.66 -11.46
N GLY A 239 8.99 -3.90 -12.19
CA GLY A 239 9.31 -5.19 -12.78
C GLY A 239 8.28 -5.62 -13.83
N MET A 240 7.79 -6.83 -13.69
CA MET A 240 6.73 -7.35 -14.57
C MET A 240 5.39 -6.60 -14.41
N TYR A 241 5.24 -5.81 -13.36
CA TYR A 241 4.06 -5.04 -13.03
C TYR A 241 4.13 -3.56 -13.44
N SER A 242 5.22 -3.12 -14.09
CA SER A 242 5.41 -1.72 -14.51
C SER A 242 4.53 -1.28 -15.69
N ASN A 243 3.89 -2.21 -16.40
CA ASN A 243 3.06 -1.85 -17.53
C ASN A 243 1.72 -1.24 -17.09
N LEU A 244 1.22 -0.27 -17.86
CA LEU A 244 -0.01 0.45 -17.57
C LEU A 244 -1.25 -0.46 -17.48
N LYS A 245 -1.30 -1.59 -18.19
CA LYS A 245 -2.42 -2.53 -18.12
C LYS A 245 -2.54 -3.10 -16.70
N THR A 246 -1.43 -3.50 -16.11
CA THR A 246 -1.38 -4.01 -14.75
C THR A 246 -1.70 -2.91 -13.72
N LEU A 247 -1.16 -1.70 -13.91
CA LEU A 247 -1.44 -0.56 -13.04
C LEU A 247 -2.94 -0.24 -13.03
N LYS A 248 -3.57 -0.13 -14.21
CA LYS A 248 -5.02 0.11 -14.36
C LYS A 248 -5.85 -0.90 -13.58
N LEU A 249 -5.48 -2.17 -13.68
CA LEU A 249 -6.15 -3.26 -12.99
C LEU A 249 -6.08 -3.09 -11.45
N LYS A 250 -4.91 -2.78 -10.94
CA LYS A 250 -4.69 -2.57 -9.48
C LYS A 250 -5.42 -1.35 -8.96
N LEU A 251 -5.37 -0.24 -9.68
CA LEU A 251 -6.04 1.01 -9.30
C LEU A 251 -7.58 0.92 -9.37
N ALA A 252 -8.12 0.01 -10.19
CA ALA A 252 -9.56 -0.24 -10.27
C ALA A 252 -10.07 -1.19 -9.17
N SER A 253 -9.19 -1.72 -8.30
CA SER A 253 -9.59 -2.64 -7.25
C SER A 253 -9.89 -1.92 -5.93
N GLN A 254 -10.74 -2.57 -5.12
CA GLN A 254 -11.07 -2.18 -3.76
C GLN A 254 -10.68 -3.30 -2.78
N PRO A 255 -10.38 -3.00 -1.51
CA PRO A 255 -10.13 -4.03 -0.52
C PRO A 255 -11.37 -4.93 -0.36
N MET A 256 -11.16 -6.23 -0.35
CA MET A 256 -12.23 -7.18 -0.08
C MET A 256 -12.71 -7.00 1.37
N PRO A 257 -14.02 -6.89 1.63
CA PRO A 257 -14.55 -6.65 2.98
C PRO A 257 -14.51 -7.94 3.82
N ILE A 258 -13.32 -8.26 4.34
CA ILE A 258 -13.06 -9.43 5.18
C ILE A 258 -12.49 -9.03 6.53
N ASP A 259 -12.54 -9.93 7.51
CA ASP A 259 -11.82 -9.77 8.76
C ASP A 259 -10.33 -10.12 8.56
N TYR A 260 -9.53 -9.12 8.25
CA TYR A 260 -8.07 -9.29 8.04
C TYR A 260 -7.34 -9.70 9.33
N ASN A 261 -7.88 -9.37 10.51
CA ASN A 261 -7.26 -9.74 11.80
C ASN A 261 -7.47 -11.22 12.15
N ALA A 262 -8.45 -11.86 11.54
CA ALA A 262 -8.72 -13.30 11.71
C ALA A 262 -7.94 -14.17 10.70
N LEU A 263 -7.18 -13.59 9.79
CA LEU A 263 -6.36 -14.37 8.84
C LEU A 263 -5.27 -15.16 9.60
N PRO A 264 -4.94 -16.37 9.14
CA PRO A 264 -3.94 -17.22 9.78
C PRO A 264 -2.54 -16.60 9.75
N ASP A 265 -1.63 -17.13 10.59
CA ASP A 265 -0.21 -16.77 10.51
C ASP A 265 0.33 -17.11 9.13
N PRO A 266 1.02 -16.19 8.44
CA PRO A 266 1.56 -16.47 7.12
C PRO A 266 2.74 -17.46 7.12
N VAL A 267 3.35 -17.74 8.27
CA VAL A 267 4.51 -18.63 8.37
C VAL A 267 4.07 -20.09 8.49
N ILE A 268 4.57 -20.92 7.60
CA ILE A 268 4.40 -22.37 7.57
C ILE A 268 5.77 -23.00 7.85
N ARG A 269 5.87 -23.70 8.97
CA ARG A 269 7.06 -24.45 9.35
C ARG A 269 6.80 -25.95 9.20
N LEU A 270 7.48 -26.56 8.23
CA LEU A 270 7.28 -27.97 7.91
C LEU A 270 7.84 -28.92 8.98
N ASP A 271 8.77 -28.43 9.81
CA ASP A 271 9.31 -29.14 10.98
C ASP A 271 8.39 -29.10 12.22
N GLN A 272 7.24 -28.39 12.17
CA GLN A 272 6.34 -28.13 13.30
C GLN A 272 4.89 -28.52 13.03
N ASP A 273 4.63 -29.64 12.42
CA ASP A 273 3.27 -30.15 12.13
C ASP A 273 2.36 -29.21 11.31
N HIS A 274 2.93 -28.23 10.61
CA HIS A 274 2.16 -27.40 9.69
C HIS A 274 1.88 -28.16 8.39
N THR A 275 0.62 -28.11 7.96
CA THR A 275 0.23 -28.72 6.68
C THR A 275 0.60 -27.81 5.49
N ASN A 276 1.17 -28.43 4.44
CA ASN A 276 1.40 -27.79 3.17
C ASN A 276 0.73 -28.63 2.06
N PRO A 277 -0.24 -28.09 1.32
CA PRO A 277 -0.66 -26.70 1.24
C PRO A 277 -1.51 -26.23 2.44
N PRO A 278 -1.33 -24.98 2.88
CA PRO A 278 -2.12 -24.40 3.97
C PRO A 278 -3.54 -24.07 3.53
N VAL A 279 -4.47 -24.12 4.47
CA VAL A 279 -5.85 -23.69 4.26
C VAL A 279 -6.00 -22.22 4.68
N LEU A 280 -6.47 -21.38 3.76
CA LEU A 280 -6.88 -20.02 4.05
C LEU A 280 -8.37 -20.00 4.36
N ASN A 281 -8.74 -19.76 5.62
CA ASN A 281 -10.12 -19.52 6.03
C ASN A 281 -10.39 -18.02 6.04
N VAL A 282 -11.51 -17.60 5.46
CA VAL A 282 -11.87 -16.19 5.33
C VAL A 282 -13.30 -15.96 5.78
N ASN A 283 -13.46 -14.92 6.60
CA ASN A 283 -14.75 -14.43 7.07
C ASN A 283 -15.02 -13.06 6.40
N MET A 284 -16.09 -12.98 5.59
CA MET A 284 -16.56 -11.74 4.99
C MET A 284 -17.29 -10.89 6.04
N LEU A 285 -17.03 -9.60 6.06
CA LEU A 285 -17.74 -8.64 6.92
C LEU A 285 -19.20 -8.43 6.47
N THR A 286 -19.51 -8.79 5.24
CA THR A 286 -20.86 -8.66 4.65
C THR A 286 -21.31 -9.98 4.03
N LYS A 287 -22.64 -10.16 3.97
CA LYS A 287 -23.22 -11.30 3.25
C LYS A 287 -23.19 -11.05 1.76
N GLU A 288 -22.46 -11.88 1.03
CA GLU A 288 -22.27 -11.68 -0.40
C GLU A 288 -23.42 -12.31 -1.24
N LYS A 289 -23.78 -11.60 -2.32
CA LYS A 289 -24.74 -12.10 -3.31
C LYS A 289 -24.20 -13.35 -4.00
N LYS A 290 -25.10 -14.28 -4.39
CA LYS A 290 -24.70 -15.50 -5.08
C LYS A 290 -23.81 -15.25 -6.30
N GLY A 291 -24.13 -14.27 -7.15
CA GLY A 291 -23.32 -13.95 -8.32
C GLY A 291 -21.88 -13.47 -8.01
N VAL A 292 -21.65 -12.79 -6.87
CA VAL A 292 -20.32 -12.45 -6.40
C VAL A 292 -19.60 -13.69 -5.91
N ARG A 293 -20.27 -14.53 -5.12
CA ARG A 293 -19.71 -15.79 -4.59
C ARG A 293 -19.29 -16.74 -5.71
N ASP A 294 -20.14 -16.91 -6.74
CA ASP A 294 -19.86 -17.77 -7.89
C ASP A 294 -18.66 -17.28 -8.73
N GLN A 295 -18.36 -15.98 -8.69
CA GLN A 295 -17.28 -15.36 -9.44
C GLN A 295 -16.00 -15.14 -8.65
N LEU A 296 -16.05 -15.29 -7.30
CA LEU A 296 -14.83 -15.24 -6.47
C LEU A 296 -13.84 -16.29 -6.97
N SER A 297 -12.61 -15.87 -7.22
CA SER A 297 -11.54 -16.74 -7.69
C SER A 297 -10.22 -16.33 -7.06
N CYS A 298 -9.42 -17.30 -6.66
CA CYS A 298 -8.07 -17.09 -6.13
C CYS A 298 -7.03 -17.60 -7.13
N PHE A 299 -6.07 -16.75 -7.47
CA PHE A 299 -4.95 -17.12 -8.31
C PHE A 299 -3.81 -17.64 -7.42
N ILE A 300 -3.52 -18.92 -7.54
CA ILE A 300 -2.57 -19.67 -6.71
C ILE A 300 -1.66 -20.49 -7.63
N LEU A 301 -0.35 -20.44 -7.43
CA LEU A 301 0.65 -21.17 -8.23
C LEU A 301 0.44 -21.06 -9.75
N GLY A 302 0.06 -19.87 -10.22
CA GLY A 302 -0.13 -19.62 -11.66
C GLY A 302 -1.50 -20.03 -12.21
N SER A 303 -2.42 -20.56 -11.39
CA SER A 303 -3.73 -21.04 -11.82
C SER A 303 -4.89 -20.41 -11.02
N PRO A 304 -6.03 -20.11 -11.66
CA PRO A 304 -7.24 -19.69 -10.96
C PRO A 304 -7.92 -20.88 -10.30
N GLN A 305 -8.25 -20.75 -9.03
CA GLN A 305 -8.93 -21.77 -8.22
C GLN A 305 -10.17 -21.17 -7.56
N LYS A 306 -11.20 -21.99 -7.33
CA LYS A 306 -12.44 -21.56 -6.70
C LYS A 306 -12.43 -21.88 -5.21
N PRO A 307 -12.76 -20.89 -4.33
CA PRO A 307 -12.96 -21.19 -2.92
C PRO A 307 -14.22 -22.01 -2.69
N VAL A 308 -14.22 -22.74 -1.58
CA VAL A 308 -15.38 -23.49 -1.08
C VAL A 308 -16.12 -22.61 -0.09
N TRP A 309 -17.36 -22.26 -0.39
CA TRP A 309 -18.24 -21.51 0.49
C TRP A 309 -18.92 -22.45 1.50
N GLN A 310 -18.78 -22.14 2.78
CA GLN A 310 -19.50 -22.83 3.86
C GLN A 310 -20.90 -22.24 4.06
N ASP A 311 -21.00 -20.90 3.93
CA ASP A 311 -22.25 -20.15 4.00
C ASP A 311 -22.18 -18.86 3.16
N GLN A 312 -22.93 -17.81 3.49
CA GLN A 312 -22.94 -16.53 2.76
C GLN A 312 -21.79 -15.57 3.14
N GLN A 313 -21.03 -15.91 4.19
CA GLN A 313 -19.94 -15.06 4.70
C GLN A 313 -18.61 -15.82 4.82
N ASN A 314 -18.66 -17.13 5.03
CA ASN A 314 -17.47 -17.91 5.31
C ASN A 314 -17.09 -18.76 4.09
N TRP A 315 -15.83 -18.70 3.73
CA TRP A 315 -15.25 -19.54 2.69
C TRP A 315 -13.81 -19.95 3.03
N HIS A 316 -13.33 -20.98 2.42
CA HIS A 316 -11.93 -21.39 2.53
C HIS A 316 -11.36 -21.80 1.18
N ILE A 317 -10.04 -21.79 1.10
CA ILE A 317 -9.30 -22.27 -0.06
C ILE A 317 -7.95 -22.83 0.37
N SER A 318 -7.51 -23.87 -0.33
CA SER A 318 -6.15 -24.40 -0.25
C SER A 318 -5.61 -24.61 -1.65
N ALA A 319 -4.31 -24.52 -1.85
CA ALA A 319 -3.69 -24.86 -3.13
C ALA A 319 -3.93 -26.33 -3.48
N GLU A 320 -3.97 -26.64 -4.78
CA GLU A 320 -4.11 -28.03 -5.26
C GLU A 320 -2.82 -28.87 -5.09
N ALA A 321 -1.69 -28.19 -4.87
CA ALA A 321 -0.39 -28.80 -4.64
C ALA A 321 0.36 -28.06 -3.52
N PRO A 322 1.35 -28.69 -2.87
CA PRO A 322 2.20 -28.04 -1.88
C PRO A 322 2.80 -26.76 -2.42
N LEU A 323 2.82 -25.72 -1.58
CA LEU A 323 3.50 -24.48 -1.91
C LEU A 323 5.01 -24.70 -1.90
N PRO A 324 5.75 -24.08 -2.84
CA PRO A 324 7.20 -24.13 -2.81
C PRO A 324 7.76 -23.43 -1.58
N SER A 325 8.97 -23.79 -1.19
CA SER A 325 9.72 -23.07 -0.17
C SER A 325 9.82 -21.57 -0.49
N GLU A 326 9.97 -20.76 0.54
CA GLU A 326 9.98 -19.31 0.52
C GLU A 326 8.56 -18.69 0.38
N ARG A 327 8.39 -17.70 -0.51
CA ARG A 327 7.19 -16.86 -0.57
C ARG A 327 6.21 -17.30 -1.63
N SER A 328 4.99 -17.57 -1.21
CA SER A 328 3.84 -17.78 -2.08
C SER A 328 2.69 -16.84 -1.72
N ARG A 329 1.68 -16.72 -2.57
CA ARG A 329 0.52 -15.87 -2.32
C ARG A 329 -0.75 -16.50 -2.85
N TYR A 330 -1.82 -16.35 -2.08
CA TYR A 330 -3.19 -16.54 -2.55
C TYR A 330 -3.76 -15.16 -2.88
N ASN A 331 -3.97 -14.87 -4.17
CA ASN A 331 -4.52 -13.60 -4.66
C ASN A 331 -5.98 -13.82 -5.06
N CYS A 332 -6.91 -13.30 -4.29
CA CYS A 332 -8.33 -13.53 -4.50
C CYS A 332 -9.02 -12.27 -4.99
N THR A 333 -9.86 -12.40 -6.00
CA THR A 333 -10.63 -11.31 -6.58
C THR A 333 -12.09 -11.72 -6.82
N ALA A 334 -13.00 -10.76 -6.68
CA ALA A 334 -14.41 -10.93 -7.01
C ALA A 334 -14.98 -9.63 -7.60
N PRO A 335 -15.95 -9.67 -8.53
CA PRO A 335 -16.59 -8.47 -9.05
C PRO A 335 -17.40 -7.77 -7.96
N ILE A 336 -17.46 -6.44 -8.01
CA ILE A 336 -18.37 -5.66 -7.17
C ILE A 336 -19.67 -5.49 -7.95
N TRP A 337 -20.78 -5.96 -7.38
CA TRP A 337 -22.07 -5.94 -8.07
C TRP A 337 -22.49 -4.53 -8.47
N GLY A 338 -22.80 -4.35 -9.75
CA GLY A 338 -23.24 -3.07 -10.31
C GLY A 338 -22.12 -2.05 -10.57
N GLN A 339 -20.85 -2.44 -10.38
CA GLN A 339 -19.69 -1.60 -10.65
C GLN A 339 -18.76 -2.24 -11.69
N LYS A 340 -17.87 -1.43 -12.28
CA LYS A 340 -16.79 -1.92 -13.14
C LYS A 340 -15.55 -2.36 -12.33
N ASN A 341 -15.58 -2.12 -11.03
CA ASN A 341 -14.51 -2.41 -10.08
C ASN A 341 -14.67 -3.83 -9.51
N TYR A 342 -13.67 -4.32 -8.83
CA TYR A 342 -13.67 -5.62 -8.18
C TYR A 342 -12.92 -5.56 -6.86
N TYR A 343 -13.26 -6.48 -5.98
CA TYR A 343 -12.54 -6.71 -4.74
C TYR A 343 -11.21 -7.40 -5.01
N TRP A 344 -10.21 -7.04 -4.22
CA TRP A 344 -8.91 -7.71 -4.18
C TRP A 344 -8.47 -7.92 -2.74
N MET A 345 -8.04 -9.13 -2.43
CA MET A 345 -7.28 -9.45 -1.25
C MET A 345 -6.14 -10.39 -1.61
N SER A 346 -5.03 -10.29 -0.89
CA SER A 346 -3.95 -11.25 -0.98
C SER A 346 -3.54 -11.68 0.41
N HIS A 347 -3.27 -12.97 0.57
CA HIS A 347 -2.60 -13.52 1.75
C HIS A 347 -1.29 -14.15 1.31
N GLN A 348 -0.19 -13.78 2.00
CA GLN A 348 1.11 -14.38 1.74
C GLN A 348 1.29 -15.65 2.59
N TRP A 349 2.08 -16.57 2.06
CA TRP A 349 2.55 -17.75 2.75
C TRP A 349 4.07 -17.82 2.68
N LEU A 350 4.70 -18.10 3.79
CA LEU A 350 6.14 -18.20 3.96
C LEU A 350 6.44 -19.63 4.40
N VAL A 351 6.91 -20.45 3.48
CA VAL A 351 7.15 -21.88 3.73
C VAL A 351 8.62 -22.12 3.99
N TYR A 352 8.93 -22.64 5.19
CA TYR A 352 10.30 -22.96 5.61
C TYR A 352 10.40 -24.41 6.05
N GLU A 353 11.55 -25.01 5.79
CA GLU A 353 11.87 -26.37 6.18
C GLU A 353 12.59 -26.43 7.54
N HIS A 354 13.19 -25.30 7.98
CA HIS A 354 13.92 -25.18 9.23
C HIS A 354 13.75 -23.81 9.86
#